data_e9849ff6fa1631ede1c381b4f318fa25
#
_entry.id   e9849ff6fa1631ede1c381b4f318fa25
#
_cell.length_a   1.000
_cell.length_b   1.000
_cell.length_c   1.000
_cell.angle_alpha   90.00
_cell.angle_beta   90.00
_cell.angle_gamma   90.00
#
_symmetry.space_group_name_H-M   'P 1'
#
loop_
_entity.id
_entity.type
_entity.pdbx_description
1 polymer ?
#
loop_
_entity_poly.entity_id
_entity_poly.type
_entity_poly.pdbx_seq_one_letter_code
_entity_poly.pdbx_strand_id
1 'polypeptide(L)'
;MKKLLILILTLSMVMTSFTACGNNDNTEPAADDQTGQVEQTGDVNTDEDAKDEEKTEDKTSENTSDADQNKKPASPSNDKDKENNKKDEPKEEVKPSAPAGSPSKIIDKIYAKKAVSLPVATTELDLSDGEMFTAITGLASSDKVKEAAYSESMMGSQAYSLVVVRVKKSKDASAVADEMLNGINPAKWICVEADDVRVAAYDNLVMLIMVSSQLKDTVTGKEMVSAFKNVCGGTLDVSKKR
;
A
#
# COMPACT_ATOMS: atom_id res chain seq x y z
N MET A 1 -25.00 38.31 -31.36
CA MET A 1 -26.46 38.58 -31.23
C MET A 1 -27.12 37.36 -30.61
N LYS A 2 -27.76 37.53 -29.42
CA LYS A 2 -28.90 36.77 -28.86
C LYS A 2 -28.50 35.40 -28.31
N LYS A 3 -28.77 34.99 -27.07
CA LYS A 3 -29.59 35.55 -25.98
C LYS A 3 -29.11 34.96 -24.66
N LEU A 4 -28.96 35.84 -23.70
CA LEU A 4 -28.87 35.59 -22.28
C LEU A 4 -30.19 34.96 -21.82
N LEU A 5 -30.14 33.81 -21.13
CA LEU A 5 -31.28 33.26 -20.42
C LEU A 5 -30.86 32.97 -19.00
N ILE A 6 -31.15 33.93 -18.14
CA ILE A 6 -31.06 33.86 -16.69
C ILE A 6 -32.22 32.99 -16.22
N LEU A 7 -31.92 31.86 -15.57
CA LEU A 7 -32.89 31.12 -14.83
C LEU A 7 -32.54 31.19 -13.34
N ILE A 8 -33.19 32.11 -12.66
CA ILE A 8 -33.21 32.21 -11.20
C ILE A 8 -34.11 31.10 -10.68
N LEU A 9 -33.56 30.10 -10.02
CA LEU A 9 -34.35 29.10 -9.30
C LEU A 9 -34.25 29.37 -7.81
N THR A 10 -35.36 29.73 -7.25
CA THR A 10 -35.64 30.11 -5.87
C THR A 10 -35.32 28.94 -4.90
N LEU A 11 -34.52 29.28 -3.91
CA LEU A 11 -34.17 28.49 -2.73
C LEU A 11 -35.41 28.37 -1.81
N SER A 12 -36.01 27.20 -1.74
CA SER A 12 -37.04 26.89 -0.74
C SER A 12 -36.38 26.21 0.46
N MET A 13 -36.18 27.00 1.53
CA MET A 13 -35.82 26.53 2.86
C MET A 13 -37.02 25.79 3.47
N VAL A 14 -36.96 24.50 3.67
CA VAL A 14 -37.88 23.75 4.53
C VAL A 14 -37.17 23.50 5.86
N MET A 15 -37.51 24.29 6.86
CA MET A 15 -37.16 24.01 8.25
C MET A 15 -38.15 22.98 8.81
N THR A 16 -37.69 21.76 9.06
CA THR A 16 -38.43 20.80 9.87
C THR A 16 -37.95 20.88 11.31
N SER A 17 -38.84 21.42 12.16
CA SER A 17 -38.69 21.46 13.61
C SER A 17 -38.90 20.08 14.20
N PHE A 18 -37.87 19.50 14.81
CA PHE A 18 -38.06 18.30 15.65
C PHE A 18 -38.49 18.70 17.04
N THR A 19 -39.75 18.41 17.34
CA THR A 19 -40.33 18.50 18.69
C THR A 19 -39.84 17.31 19.49
N ALA A 20 -39.12 17.59 20.56
CA ALA A 20 -38.77 16.60 21.59
C ALA A 20 -40.01 16.34 22.43
N CYS A 21 -40.52 15.10 22.45
CA CYS A 21 -41.46 14.63 23.47
C CYS A 21 -40.65 14.00 24.60
N GLY A 22 -40.58 14.73 25.71
CA GLY A 22 -40.23 14.17 26.99
C GLY A 22 -41.46 13.45 27.56
N ASN A 23 -41.23 12.24 28.07
CA ASN A 23 -42.17 11.62 28.98
C ASN A 23 -41.45 11.32 30.31
N ASN A 24 -41.88 12.07 31.29
CA ASN A 24 -41.54 11.90 32.70
C ASN A 24 -42.57 10.94 33.27
N ASP A 25 -42.12 9.84 33.87
CA ASP A 25 -42.93 9.19 34.91
C ASP A 25 -42.02 8.78 36.05
N ASN A 26 -42.28 9.49 37.14
CA ASN A 26 -41.87 9.22 38.52
C ASN A 26 -42.40 7.89 39.02
N THR A 27 -41.54 7.10 39.65
CA THR A 27 -41.94 6.42 40.88
C THR A 27 -40.65 5.99 41.66
N GLU A 28 -40.35 6.70 42.73
CA GLU A 28 -39.69 6.19 43.93
C GLU A 28 -40.78 5.56 44.86
N PRO A 29 -40.49 4.65 45.82
CA PRO A 29 -39.55 4.94 46.88
C PRO A 29 -38.81 3.73 47.55
N ALA A 30 -37.87 4.10 48.44
CA ALA A 30 -37.41 3.52 49.71
C ALA A 30 -36.26 2.50 49.67
N ALA A 31 -35.07 2.93 50.11
CA ALA A 31 -34.36 2.75 51.37
C ALA A 31 -34.04 1.29 51.81
N ASP A 32 -32.75 0.98 51.93
CA ASP A 32 -32.00 0.60 53.14
C ASP A 32 -30.54 0.27 52.76
N ASP A 33 -29.62 1.01 53.27
CA ASP A 33 -28.68 0.90 54.38
C ASP A 33 -27.76 -0.34 54.38
N GLN A 34 -26.50 -0.06 54.45
CA GLN A 34 -25.37 -0.59 55.16
C GLN A 34 -24.07 -0.75 54.39
N THR A 35 -23.20 0.22 54.68
CA THR A 35 -21.86 0.13 55.30
C THR A 35 -21.00 -1.12 54.99
N GLY A 36 -19.81 -0.84 54.54
CA GLY A 36 -18.69 -1.79 54.54
C GLY A 36 -17.40 -1.21 53.95
N GLN A 37 -16.75 -0.31 54.71
CA GLN A 37 -15.33 0.01 54.56
C GLN A 37 -14.51 -1.19 55.01
N VAL A 38 -13.48 -1.56 54.24
CA VAL A 38 -12.21 -2.07 54.78
C VAL A 38 -11.07 -1.60 53.87
N GLU A 39 -10.27 -0.74 54.44
CA GLU A 39 -8.87 -0.47 54.09
C GLU A 39 -8.00 -1.68 54.43
N GLN A 40 -6.92 -1.92 53.70
CA GLN A 40 -5.57 -2.23 54.19
C GLN A 40 -4.68 -2.58 53.02
N THR A 41 -3.75 -1.73 52.59
CA THR A 41 -2.33 -1.55 52.98
C THR A 41 -1.52 -2.85 53.09
N GLY A 42 -0.38 -2.81 52.43
CA GLY A 42 0.77 -3.71 52.58
C GLY A 42 1.51 -3.89 51.28
N ASP A 43 2.47 -3.16 50.98
CA ASP A 43 3.87 -3.04 51.41
C ASP A 43 4.81 -4.04 50.70
N VAL A 44 5.69 -3.49 49.85
CA VAL A 44 7.17 -3.60 49.80
C VAL A 44 7.82 -4.99 49.86
N ASN A 45 8.61 -5.30 48.83
CA ASN A 45 10.05 -5.68 48.85
C ASN A 45 10.51 -5.88 47.41
N THR A 46 11.43 -5.09 46.88
CA THR A 46 12.89 -4.96 46.93
C THR A 46 13.64 -6.27 47.20
N ASP A 47 14.45 -6.62 46.22
CA ASP A 47 15.85 -7.06 46.24
C ASP A 47 16.22 -7.44 44.80
N GLU A 48 17.11 -6.74 44.07
CA GLU A 48 18.59 -6.76 44.10
C GLU A 48 19.17 -8.17 43.88
N ASP A 49 19.87 -8.40 42.82
CA ASP A 49 21.30 -8.41 42.73
C ASP A 49 21.85 -9.30 41.60
N ALA A 50 23.00 -8.88 41.09
CA ALA A 50 24.15 -9.56 40.49
C ALA A 50 24.03 -9.95 39.02
N LYS A 51 24.64 -9.22 38.08
CA LYS A 51 26.08 -9.07 37.79
C LYS A 51 26.79 -10.40 37.57
N ASP A 52 27.13 -10.73 36.31
CA ASP A 52 28.45 -11.25 35.99
C ASP A 52 28.87 -10.93 34.55
N GLU A 53 30.06 -10.38 34.45
CA GLU A 53 30.88 -10.15 33.29
C GLU A 53 31.74 -11.38 33.02
N GLU A 54 32.00 -11.68 31.73
CA GLU A 54 33.28 -12.25 31.26
C GLU A 54 33.29 -12.24 29.72
N LYS A 55 33.96 -11.43 29.11
CA LYS A 55 35.28 -11.15 28.51
C LYS A 55 36.14 -12.37 28.22
N THR A 56 36.45 -12.63 26.96
CA THR A 56 37.70 -13.12 26.35
C THR A 56 37.56 -13.05 24.83
N GLU A 57 38.19 -12.13 24.14
CA GLU A 57 39.55 -12.06 23.58
C GLU A 57 39.91 -13.17 22.58
N ASP A 58 40.10 -12.71 21.34
CA ASP A 58 41.29 -12.75 20.51
C ASP A 58 41.67 -14.08 19.80
N LYS A 59 41.74 -14.04 18.48
CA LYS A 59 42.93 -14.37 17.73
C LYS A 59 42.83 -14.07 16.24
N THR A 60 43.57 -13.08 15.86
CA THR A 60 44.25 -12.79 14.60
C THR A 60 44.92 -14.02 14.00
N SER A 61 44.81 -14.19 12.70
CA SER A 61 45.89 -14.79 11.91
C SER A 61 45.88 -14.21 10.50
N GLU A 62 46.83 -13.33 10.30
CA GLU A 62 47.40 -12.98 8.99
C GLU A 62 48.06 -14.21 8.38
N ASN A 63 48.02 -14.35 7.08
CA ASN A 63 49.23 -14.77 6.34
C ASN A 63 49.21 -14.24 4.90
N THR A 64 50.24 -13.54 4.63
CA THR A 64 50.77 -12.91 3.43
C THR A 64 51.39 -13.85 2.43
N SER A 65 51.61 -13.28 1.23
CA SER A 65 52.64 -13.52 0.19
C SER A 65 52.31 -14.59 -0.85
N ASP A 66 52.64 -14.51 -2.13
CA ASP A 66 53.56 -13.62 -2.85
C ASP A 66 53.27 -13.69 -4.35
N ALA A 67 53.72 -12.69 -5.02
CA ALA A 67 53.87 -12.46 -6.44
C ALA A 67 54.53 -13.58 -7.22
N ASP A 68 54.21 -13.75 -8.52
CA ASP A 68 55.27 -13.63 -9.50
C ASP A 68 54.77 -13.31 -10.92
N GLN A 69 55.61 -12.59 -11.59
CA GLN A 69 55.56 -12.07 -12.96
C GLN A 69 55.89 -13.16 -13.99
N ASN A 70 55.38 -13.13 -15.21
CA ASN A 70 56.24 -12.83 -16.34
C ASN A 70 55.59 -13.07 -17.73
N LYS A 71 55.79 -12.04 -18.57
CA LYS A 71 56.12 -12.03 -20.01
C LYS A 71 55.14 -12.52 -21.06
N LYS A 72 54.73 -11.47 -21.85
CA LYS A 72 54.48 -11.49 -23.30
C LYS A 72 55.79 -11.84 -24.06
N PRO A 73 55.74 -12.48 -25.27
CA PRO A 73 55.65 -11.68 -26.50
C PRO A 73 54.89 -12.31 -27.69
N ALA A 74 54.41 -11.35 -28.52
CA ALA A 74 54.39 -11.26 -29.99
C ALA A 74 53.68 -12.30 -30.87
N SER A 75 52.79 -11.72 -31.67
CA SER A 75 52.18 -12.12 -32.97
C SER A 75 53.18 -12.59 -34.02
N PRO A 76 52.73 -13.32 -35.07
CA PRO A 76 52.16 -12.65 -36.24
C PRO A 76 51.01 -13.37 -36.99
N SER A 77 50.17 -12.52 -37.58
CA SER A 77 49.36 -12.60 -38.82
C SER A 77 49.34 -13.92 -39.64
N ASN A 78 48.11 -14.35 -40.05
CA ASN A 78 47.65 -14.28 -41.45
C ASN A 78 46.22 -14.83 -41.62
N ASP A 79 45.47 -14.05 -42.36
CA ASP A 79 44.54 -14.33 -43.48
C ASP A 79 43.31 -15.22 -43.32
N LYS A 80 42.18 -14.52 -43.56
CA LYS A 80 41.03 -14.90 -44.37
C LYS A 80 40.35 -16.23 -44.12
N ASP A 81 39.15 -16.12 -43.52
CA ASP A 81 37.97 -16.58 -44.27
C ASP A 81 36.70 -15.88 -43.69
N LYS A 82 35.98 -15.28 -44.61
CA LYS A 82 34.65 -14.72 -44.40
C LYS A 82 33.67 -15.85 -44.27
N GLU A 83 33.30 -16.19 -43.07
CA GLU A 83 32.08 -16.94 -42.84
C GLU A 83 31.09 -16.04 -42.09
N ASN A 84 30.06 -15.62 -42.83
CA ASN A 84 28.97 -14.79 -42.42
C ASN A 84 28.04 -15.60 -41.51
N ASN A 85 28.44 -15.77 -40.26
CA ASN A 85 27.57 -16.38 -39.22
C ASN A 85 26.70 -15.28 -38.63
N LYS A 86 25.57 -15.03 -39.30
CA LYS A 86 24.47 -14.24 -38.77
C LYS A 86 23.92 -14.98 -37.56
N LYS A 87 24.50 -14.71 -36.41
CA LYS A 87 23.98 -15.11 -35.12
C LYS A 87 22.63 -14.42 -34.99
N ASP A 88 21.56 -15.19 -35.10
CA ASP A 88 20.23 -14.75 -34.73
C ASP A 88 20.28 -14.38 -33.24
N GLU A 89 20.38 -13.06 -32.98
CA GLU A 89 20.06 -12.53 -31.67
C GLU A 89 18.58 -12.85 -31.40
N PRO A 90 18.25 -13.40 -30.24
CA PRO A 90 16.85 -13.58 -29.86
C PRO A 90 16.20 -12.19 -29.90
N LYS A 91 15.21 -12.04 -30.75
CA LYS A 91 14.37 -10.84 -30.83
C LYS A 91 13.76 -10.66 -29.44
N GLU A 92 14.30 -9.76 -28.64
CA GLU A 92 13.71 -9.35 -27.37
C GLU A 92 12.26 -8.97 -27.68
N GLU A 93 11.30 -9.75 -27.21
CA GLU A 93 9.89 -9.38 -27.28
C GLU A 93 9.74 -8.09 -26.47
N VAL A 94 9.54 -6.99 -27.16
CA VAL A 94 9.32 -5.69 -26.53
C VAL A 94 8.01 -5.79 -25.75
N LYS A 95 8.13 -5.96 -24.44
CA LYS A 95 7.00 -5.96 -23.53
C LYS A 95 6.21 -4.66 -23.69
N PRO A 96 4.87 -4.72 -23.82
CA PRO A 96 4.05 -3.53 -23.90
C PRO A 96 4.24 -2.63 -22.66
N SER A 97 4.29 -1.32 -22.88
CA SER A 97 4.35 -0.36 -21.79
C SER A 97 3.07 -0.37 -20.95
N ALA A 98 3.16 0.07 -19.70
CA ALA A 98 2.00 0.24 -18.84
C ALA A 98 0.90 1.12 -19.49
N PRO A 99 -0.37 0.86 -19.16
CA PRO A 99 -1.49 1.67 -19.66
C PRO A 99 -1.29 3.15 -19.35
N ALA A 100 -1.58 3.99 -20.34
CA ALA A 100 -1.53 5.44 -20.19
C ALA A 100 -2.70 5.96 -19.33
N GLY A 101 -2.48 7.13 -18.70
CA GLY A 101 -3.44 7.85 -17.86
C GLY A 101 -2.91 8.05 -16.45
N SER A 102 -3.57 8.94 -15.69
CA SER A 102 -3.28 9.13 -14.26
C SER A 102 -3.64 7.87 -13.46
N PRO A 103 -3.11 7.69 -12.24
CA PRO A 103 -3.48 6.59 -11.35
C PRO A 103 -4.98 6.49 -11.10
N SER A 104 -5.70 7.60 -10.95
CA SER A 104 -7.17 7.60 -10.81
C SER A 104 -7.87 6.99 -12.04
N LYS A 105 -7.41 7.32 -13.26
CA LYS A 105 -7.93 6.70 -14.49
C LYS A 105 -7.60 5.23 -14.61
N ILE A 106 -6.49 4.77 -14.02
CA ILE A 106 -6.17 3.34 -13.95
C ILE A 106 -7.15 2.65 -12.98
N ILE A 107 -7.47 3.28 -11.84
CA ILE A 107 -8.50 2.78 -10.92
C ILE A 107 -9.85 2.63 -11.63
N ASP A 108 -10.27 3.63 -12.41
CA ASP A 108 -11.51 3.55 -13.20
C ASP A 108 -11.49 2.37 -14.18
N LYS A 109 -10.36 2.13 -14.85
CA LYS A 109 -10.19 0.98 -15.74
C LYS A 109 -10.25 -0.36 -14.99
N ILE A 110 -9.71 -0.42 -13.77
CA ILE A 110 -9.81 -1.60 -12.90
C ILE A 110 -11.27 -1.86 -12.54
N TYR A 111 -12.02 -0.82 -12.13
CA TYR A 111 -13.44 -0.94 -11.79
C TYR A 111 -14.31 -1.31 -13.01
N ALA A 112 -13.93 -0.88 -14.21
CA ALA A 112 -14.59 -1.32 -15.44
C ALA A 112 -14.38 -2.81 -15.74
N LYS A 113 -13.30 -3.44 -15.20
CA LYS A 113 -13.08 -4.90 -15.30
C LYS A 113 -13.70 -5.69 -14.16
N LYS A 114 -13.77 -5.11 -12.96
CA LYS A 114 -14.40 -5.67 -11.77
C LYS A 114 -15.10 -4.54 -11.02
N ALA A 115 -16.39 -4.43 -11.19
CA ALA A 115 -17.21 -3.50 -10.43
C ALA A 115 -17.16 -3.85 -8.94
N VAL A 116 -17.13 -2.83 -8.11
CA VAL A 116 -17.15 -2.93 -6.65
C VAL A 116 -18.48 -2.33 -6.17
N SER A 117 -19.30 -3.17 -5.53
CA SER A 117 -20.62 -2.77 -5.03
C SER A 117 -20.51 -2.13 -3.63
N LEU A 118 -19.54 -1.24 -3.46
CA LEU A 118 -19.31 -0.43 -2.25
C LEU A 118 -19.39 1.05 -2.63
N PRO A 119 -19.86 1.92 -1.74
CA PRO A 119 -19.73 3.36 -1.92
C PRO A 119 -18.24 3.72 -1.74
N VAL A 120 -17.53 3.93 -2.84
CA VAL A 120 -16.11 4.27 -2.84
C VAL A 120 -15.88 5.69 -3.36
N ALA A 121 -14.87 6.37 -2.84
CA ALA A 121 -14.36 7.63 -3.34
C ALA A 121 -12.93 7.46 -3.85
N THR A 122 -12.68 7.97 -5.06
CA THR A 122 -11.32 7.97 -5.66
C THR A 122 -10.73 9.36 -5.59
N THR A 123 -9.50 9.47 -5.10
CA THR A 123 -8.78 10.72 -4.86
C THR A 123 -7.34 10.61 -5.37
N GLU A 124 -6.86 11.63 -6.08
CA GLU A 124 -5.42 11.79 -6.37
C GLU A 124 -4.69 12.10 -5.06
N LEU A 125 -3.52 11.48 -4.87
CA LEU A 125 -2.74 11.64 -3.64
C LEU A 125 -1.71 12.74 -3.80
N ASP A 126 -1.73 13.71 -2.87
CA ASP A 126 -0.70 14.74 -2.80
C ASP A 126 0.62 14.12 -2.29
N LEU A 127 1.63 14.12 -3.14
CA LEU A 127 2.94 13.56 -2.82
C LEU A 127 3.76 14.44 -1.85
N SER A 128 3.34 15.68 -1.61
CA SER A 128 3.99 16.60 -0.67
C SER A 128 3.49 16.41 0.77
N ASP A 129 2.30 15.82 0.96
CA ASP A 129 1.79 15.42 2.27
C ASP A 129 2.38 14.06 2.67
N GLY A 130 3.55 14.09 3.30
CA GLY A 130 4.30 12.88 3.65
C GLY A 130 3.58 11.95 4.63
N GLU A 131 2.78 12.49 5.53
CA GLU A 131 2.02 11.70 6.50
C GLU A 131 0.88 10.94 5.82
N MET A 132 0.03 11.65 5.07
CA MET A 132 -1.04 11.03 4.28
C MET A 132 -0.48 10.06 3.25
N PHE A 133 0.60 10.44 2.56
CA PHE A 133 1.26 9.58 1.59
C PHE A 133 1.69 8.24 2.20
N THR A 134 2.37 8.27 3.35
CA THR A 134 2.81 7.06 4.05
C THR A 134 1.62 6.24 4.55
N ALA A 135 0.61 6.88 5.12
CA ALA A 135 -0.59 6.20 5.64
C ALA A 135 -1.38 5.47 4.54
N ILE A 136 -1.43 6.03 3.33
CA ILE A 136 -2.16 5.46 2.19
C ILE A 136 -1.35 4.41 1.44
N THR A 137 -0.05 4.66 1.23
CA THR A 137 0.78 3.81 0.37
C THR A 137 1.62 2.78 1.12
N GLY A 138 1.94 3.03 2.39
CA GLY A 138 2.94 2.28 3.16
C GLY A 138 4.38 2.62 2.80
N LEU A 139 4.62 3.58 1.90
CA LEU A 139 5.95 4.02 1.50
C LEU A 139 6.48 5.07 2.46
N ALA A 140 7.75 4.97 2.83
CA ALA A 140 8.42 5.94 3.69
C ALA A 140 8.71 7.27 2.97
N SER A 141 8.80 7.28 1.63
CA SER A 141 9.13 8.45 0.81
C SER A 141 8.46 8.38 -0.56
N SER A 142 8.10 9.55 -1.10
CA SER A 142 7.60 9.71 -2.46
C SER A 142 8.68 9.83 -3.53
N ASP A 143 9.97 9.70 -3.19
CA ASP A 143 11.11 9.95 -4.09
C ASP A 143 11.06 9.14 -5.39
N LYS A 144 10.60 7.89 -5.33
CA LYS A 144 10.47 7.00 -6.49
C LYS A 144 9.13 7.18 -7.23
N VAL A 145 8.18 7.90 -6.65
CA VAL A 145 6.80 8.03 -7.13
C VAL A 145 6.66 9.27 -8.01
N LYS A 146 6.01 9.10 -9.15
CA LYS A 146 5.65 10.19 -10.06
C LYS A 146 4.26 10.74 -9.74
N GLU A 147 3.30 9.87 -9.51
CA GLU A 147 1.91 10.17 -9.21
C GLU A 147 1.26 8.98 -8.53
N ALA A 148 0.24 9.22 -7.71
CA ALA A 148 -0.50 8.19 -7.00
C ALA A 148 -1.96 8.61 -6.84
N ALA A 149 -2.85 7.61 -6.74
CA ALA A 149 -4.24 7.79 -6.37
C ALA A 149 -4.71 6.60 -5.54
N TYR A 150 -5.76 6.81 -4.77
CA TYR A 150 -6.38 5.77 -3.98
C TYR A 150 -7.90 5.84 -4.09
N SER A 151 -8.54 4.71 -3.84
CA SER A 151 -9.99 4.60 -3.76
C SER A 151 -10.36 3.79 -2.53
N GLU A 152 -11.14 4.39 -1.64
CA GLU A 152 -11.52 3.79 -0.36
C GLU A 152 -13.03 3.78 -0.17
N SER A 153 -13.50 2.84 0.66
CA SER A 153 -14.90 2.88 1.09
C SER A 153 -15.18 4.17 1.86
N MET A 154 -16.30 4.80 1.51
CA MET A 154 -16.82 5.95 2.25
C MET A 154 -17.40 5.57 3.63
N MET A 155 -17.46 4.27 3.94
CA MET A 155 -17.96 3.74 5.22
C MET A 155 -16.78 3.23 6.04
N GLY A 156 -16.53 3.85 7.19
CA GLY A 156 -15.43 3.47 8.10
C GLY A 156 -15.50 2.06 8.69
N SER A 157 -16.65 1.38 8.57
CA SER A 157 -16.86 -0.02 8.93
C SER A 157 -16.54 -1.03 7.82
N GLN A 158 -16.05 -0.55 6.68
CA GLN A 158 -15.71 -1.38 5.53
C GLN A 158 -14.22 -1.21 5.20
N ALA A 159 -13.40 -2.18 5.61
CA ALA A 159 -11.98 -2.15 5.30
C ALA A 159 -11.75 -2.48 3.82
N TYR A 160 -11.73 -1.44 2.98
CA TYR A 160 -11.44 -1.49 1.56
C TYR A 160 -10.60 -0.29 1.14
N SER A 161 -9.43 -0.54 0.57
CA SER A 161 -8.55 0.48 0.00
C SER A 161 -7.81 -0.08 -1.21
N LEU A 162 -7.96 0.56 -2.36
CA LEU A 162 -7.24 0.30 -3.60
C LEU A 162 -6.33 1.49 -3.88
N VAL A 163 -5.03 1.25 -3.94
CA VAL A 163 -4.02 2.28 -4.23
C VAL A 163 -3.34 1.95 -5.55
N VAL A 164 -3.15 2.93 -6.40
CA VAL A 164 -2.34 2.82 -7.62
C VAL A 164 -1.26 3.89 -7.59
N VAL A 165 -0.02 3.46 -7.78
CA VAL A 165 1.17 4.30 -7.83
C VAL A 165 1.81 4.15 -9.21
N ARG A 166 2.20 5.27 -9.82
CA ARG A 166 3.08 5.29 -10.98
C ARG A 166 4.48 5.68 -10.53
N VAL A 167 5.44 4.79 -10.68
CA VAL A 167 6.84 5.07 -10.35
C VAL A 167 7.53 5.84 -11.48
N LYS A 168 8.58 6.59 -11.13
CA LYS A 168 9.38 7.37 -12.08
C LYS A 168 10.15 6.49 -13.06
N LYS A 169 10.58 5.30 -12.62
CA LYS A 169 11.36 4.34 -13.41
C LYS A 169 10.80 2.94 -13.21
N SER A 170 10.52 2.22 -14.29
CA SER A 170 9.94 0.85 -14.24
C SER A 170 10.76 -0.12 -13.40
N LYS A 171 12.09 0.01 -13.40
CA LYS A 171 12.98 -0.82 -12.58
C LYS A 171 12.75 -0.72 -11.07
N ASP A 172 12.12 0.37 -10.62
CA ASP A 172 11.85 0.60 -9.19
C ASP A 172 10.52 -0.04 -8.75
N ALA A 173 9.68 -0.48 -9.69
CA ALA A 173 8.32 -0.96 -9.41
C ALA A 173 8.29 -2.18 -8.47
N SER A 174 9.21 -3.13 -8.64
CA SER A 174 9.27 -4.31 -7.76
C SER A 174 9.63 -3.94 -6.34
N ALA A 175 10.64 -3.09 -6.15
CA ALA A 175 11.04 -2.63 -4.83
C ALA A 175 9.94 -1.79 -4.15
N VAL A 176 9.27 -0.92 -4.91
CA VAL A 176 8.12 -0.13 -4.43
C VAL A 176 6.96 -1.04 -4.03
N ALA A 177 6.67 -2.10 -4.81
CA ALA A 177 5.63 -3.07 -4.45
C ALA A 177 5.94 -3.77 -3.12
N ASP A 178 7.20 -4.17 -2.90
CA ASP A 178 7.62 -4.81 -1.65
C ASP A 178 7.54 -3.83 -0.46
N GLU A 179 7.97 -2.60 -0.65
CA GLU A 179 7.91 -1.55 0.36
C GLU A 179 6.46 -1.24 0.73
N MET A 180 5.55 -1.09 -0.24
CA MET A 180 4.11 -0.90 0.00
C MET A 180 3.50 -2.07 0.79
N LEU A 181 3.78 -3.33 0.39
CA LEU A 181 3.22 -4.51 1.04
C LEU A 181 3.64 -4.63 2.50
N ASN A 182 4.91 -4.32 2.79
CA ASN A 182 5.48 -4.45 4.13
C ASN A 182 5.17 -3.25 5.03
N GLY A 183 5.10 -2.04 4.46
CA GLY A 183 4.93 -0.80 5.21
C GLY A 183 3.49 -0.42 5.48
N ILE A 184 2.52 -0.93 4.72
CA ILE A 184 1.13 -0.55 4.91
C ILE A 184 0.55 -1.09 6.23
N ASN A 185 -0.24 -0.26 6.91
CA ASN A 185 -0.99 -0.68 8.09
C ASN A 185 -2.37 -1.24 7.67
N PRO A 186 -2.64 -2.56 7.82
CA PRO A 186 -3.92 -3.15 7.47
C PRO A 186 -5.04 -2.82 8.46
N ALA A 187 -4.70 -2.31 9.65
CA ALA A 187 -5.63 -1.92 10.71
C ALA A 187 -5.80 -0.38 10.79
N LYS A 188 -5.70 0.32 9.66
CA LYS A 188 -5.85 1.79 9.64
C LYS A 188 -7.29 2.28 9.91
N TRP A 189 -8.28 1.41 9.87
CA TRP A 189 -9.67 1.70 10.22
C TRP A 189 -9.93 1.50 11.71
N ILE A 190 -10.95 2.15 12.29
CA ILE A 190 -11.16 2.17 13.74
C ILE A 190 -11.63 0.81 14.29
N CYS A 191 -12.54 0.11 13.60
CA CYS A 191 -13.18 -1.10 14.14
C CYS A 191 -13.03 -2.33 13.25
N VAL A 192 -12.34 -2.21 12.13
CA VAL A 192 -12.16 -3.26 11.13
C VAL A 192 -10.74 -3.23 10.59
N GLU A 193 -10.28 -4.37 10.11
CA GLU A 193 -8.98 -4.50 9.46
C GLU A 193 -9.09 -5.26 8.15
N ALA A 194 -8.11 -5.09 7.30
CA ALA A 194 -7.98 -5.84 6.07
C ALA A 194 -7.09 -7.08 6.32
N ASP A 195 -7.61 -8.26 6.07
CA ASP A 195 -6.92 -9.54 6.19
C ASP A 195 -6.50 -10.13 4.83
N ASP A 196 -6.89 -9.49 3.74
CA ASP A 196 -6.39 -9.78 2.39
C ASP A 196 -5.65 -8.56 1.83
N VAL A 197 -4.33 -8.53 2.00
CA VAL A 197 -3.43 -7.46 1.53
C VAL A 197 -2.58 -7.99 0.40
N ARG A 198 -2.65 -7.35 -0.78
CA ARG A 198 -1.92 -7.79 -1.97
C ARG A 198 -1.31 -6.62 -2.71
N VAL A 199 -0.17 -6.88 -3.34
CA VAL A 199 0.43 -5.97 -4.33
C VAL A 199 0.59 -6.65 -5.66
N ALA A 200 0.51 -5.85 -6.71
CA ALA A 200 0.83 -6.26 -8.08
C ALA A 200 1.54 -5.12 -8.79
N ALA A 201 2.46 -5.46 -9.70
CA ALA A 201 3.14 -4.46 -10.50
C ALA A 201 3.22 -4.90 -11.97
N TYR A 202 3.22 -3.92 -12.85
CA TYR A 202 3.44 -4.07 -14.27
C TYR A 202 4.09 -2.81 -14.84
N ASP A 203 5.29 -2.95 -15.43
CA ASP A 203 6.12 -1.85 -15.91
C ASP A 203 6.31 -0.78 -14.81
N ASN A 204 5.80 0.42 -14.99
CA ASN A 204 5.91 1.50 -14.01
C ASN A 204 4.64 1.71 -13.15
N LEU A 205 3.69 0.79 -13.17
CA LEU A 205 2.51 0.81 -12.30
C LEU A 205 2.63 -0.20 -11.17
N VAL A 206 2.29 0.24 -9.97
CA VAL A 206 2.17 -0.60 -8.78
C VAL A 206 0.78 -0.41 -8.20
N MET A 207 0.10 -1.52 -7.89
CA MET A 207 -1.20 -1.54 -7.24
C MET A 207 -1.06 -2.22 -5.87
N LEU A 208 -1.65 -1.63 -4.85
CA LEU A 208 -1.89 -2.22 -3.55
C LEU A 208 -3.40 -2.33 -3.35
N ILE A 209 -3.86 -3.48 -2.90
CA ILE A 209 -5.25 -3.69 -2.46
C ILE A 209 -5.27 -4.22 -1.04
N MET A 210 -6.09 -3.62 -0.21
CA MET A 210 -6.43 -4.07 1.12
C MET A 210 -7.94 -4.26 1.20
N VAL A 211 -8.38 -5.44 1.61
CA VAL A 211 -9.80 -5.74 1.76
C VAL A 211 -10.03 -6.72 2.92
N SER A 212 -11.11 -6.49 3.69
CA SER A 212 -11.54 -7.43 4.70
C SER A 212 -12.25 -8.63 4.07
N SER A 213 -11.98 -9.83 4.57
CA SER A 213 -12.71 -11.06 4.19
C SER A 213 -14.20 -11.00 4.48
N GLN A 214 -14.64 -10.09 5.34
CA GLN A 214 -16.07 -9.80 5.57
C GLN A 214 -16.77 -9.26 4.31
N LEU A 215 -16.01 -8.68 3.37
CA LEU A 215 -16.50 -8.16 2.09
C LEU A 215 -16.41 -9.18 0.95
N LYS A 216 -16.09 -10.45 1.22
CA LYS A 216 -15.81 -11.49 0.22
C LYS A 216 -16.93 -11.69 -0.82
N ASP A 217 -18.17 -11.46 -0.45
CA ASP A 217 -19.34 -11.61 -1.34
C ASP A 217 -19.52 -10.38 -2.26
N THR A 218 -18.79 -9.29 -1.97
CA THR A 218 -18.79 -8.04 -2.74
C THR A 218 -17.52 -7.90 -3.57
N VAL A 219 -16.35 -8.07 -2.94
CA VAL A 219 -15.04 -7.88 -3.56
C VAL A 219 -13.96 -8.66 -2.80
N THR A 220 -12.98 -9.18 -3.52
CA THR A 220 -11.79 -9.83 -2.96
C THR A 220 -10.52 -9.20 -3.53
N GLY A 221 -9.42 -9.24 -2.77
CA GLY A 221 -8.12 -8.78 -3.27
C GLY A 221 -7.66 -9.54 -4.50
N LYS A 222 -7.97 -10.85 -4.60
CA LYS A 222 -7.65 -11.67 -5.78
C LYS A 222 -8.36 -11.18 -7.05
N GLU A 223 -9.63 -10.81 -6.95
CA GLU A 223 -10.39 -10.27 -8.10
C GLU A 223 -9.83 -8.94 -8.56
N MET A 224 -9.44 -8.06 -7.61
CA MET A 224 -8.85 -6.76 -7.93
C MET A 224 -7.48 -6.91 -8.61
N VAL A 225 -6.63 -7.84 -8.15
CA VAL A 225 -5.36 -8.18 -8.83
C VAL A 225 -5.63 -8.71 -10.23
N SER A 226 -6.64 -9.56 -10.42
CA SER A 226 -7.02 -10.07 -11.75
C SER A 226 -7.51 -8.95 -12.66
N ALA A 227 -8.30 -8.01 -12.14
CA ALA A 227 -8.76 -6.84 -12.89
C ALA A 227 -7.59 -5.94 -13.32
N PHE A 228 -6.65 -5.66 -12.41
CA PHE A 228 -5.42 -4.92 -12.72
C PHE A 228 -4.59 -5.64 -13.79
N LYS A 229 -4.38 -6.96 -13.67
CA LYS A 229 -3.71 -7.78 -14.67
C LYS A 229 -4.35 -7.61 -16.06
N ASN A 230 -5.67 -7.63 -16.15
CA ASN A 230 -6.38 -7.44 -17.41
C ASN A 230 -6.20 -6.03 -17.98
N VAL A 231 -6.17 -5.00 -17.13
CA VAL A 231 -5.86 -3.61 -17.53
C VAL A 231 -4.45 -3.50 -18.09
N CYS A 232 -3.50 -4.29 -17.56
CA CYS A 232 -2.10 -4.32 -17.97
C CYS A 232 -1.80 -5.27 -19.16
N GLY A 233 -2.81 -5.80 -19.84
CA GLY A 233 -2.62 -6.65 -21.02
C GLY A 233 -2.41 -8.14 -20.72
N GLY A 234 -2.73 -8.59 -19.51
CA GLY A 234 -2.78 -10.02 -19.16
C GLY A 234 -1.55 -10.60 -18.49
N THR A 235 -0.51 -9.81 -18.22
CA THR A 235 0.70 -10.22 -17.50
C THR A 235 0.99 -9.30 -16.31
N LEU A 236 1.76 -9.75 -15.33
CA LEU A 236 2.25 -8.97 -14.19
C LEU A 236 3.73 -9.27 -13.98
N ASP A 237 4.50 -8.28 -13.55
CA ASP A 237 5.90 -8.43 -13.17
C ASP A 237 6.02 -8.90 -11.72
N VAL A 238 5.08 -8.42 -10.88
CA VAL A 238 4.99 -8.73 -9.46
C VAL A 238 3.55 -9.07 -9.12
N SER A 239 3.36 -10.09 -8.29
CA SER A 239 2.10 -10.40 -7.64
C SER A 239 2.38 -11.09 -6.33
N LYS A 240 2.15 -10.40 -5.19
CA LYS A 240 2.45 -10.89 -3.85
C LYS A 240 1.25 -10.66 -2.91
N LYS A 241 1.19 -11.48 -1.87
CA LYS A 241 0.21 -11.38 -0.78
C LYS A 241 0.99 -11.40 0.55
N ARG A 242 0.49 -10.66 1.53
CA ARG A 242 0.90 -10.76 2.92
C ARG A 242 -0.05 -11.66 3.68
#